data_a9a4face51d3e4c89e5dcbddce1f88ff
#
_entry.id   a9a4face51d3e4c89e5dcbddce1f88ff
#
_cell.length_a   1.000
_cell.length_b   1.000
_cell.length_c   1.000
_cell.angle_alpha   90.00
_cell.angle_beta   90.00
_cell.angle_gamma   90.00
#
_symmetry.space_group_name_H-M   'P 1'
#
loop_
_entity.id
_entity.type
_entity.pdbx_description
1 polymer ?
#
loop_
_entity_poly.entity_id
_entity_poly.type
_entity_poly.pdbx_seq_one_letter_code
_entity_poly.pdbx_strand_id
1 'polypeptide(L)'
;MTEQTKEIKVTVAGIQNLSTATASYVLNSTGADDFENATIKKIGFASDYSNSNNGISYYDKETILIPVVFLYNSADLTKHHFTLVYDESQEPADDTTLELYLRYETTDTEVKADGNIYKAFGIEEALSVFKAKTGKSAPTKIKIWANEGQKADSNSLENAKDELQSYEVSYSFKTDDK
;
A
#
# COMPACT_ATOMS: atom_id res chain seq x y z
N MET A 1 -29.35 2.20 -42.52
CA MET A 1 -28.02 2.57 -42.01
C MET A 1 -27.60 1.45 -41.09
N THR A 2 -26.63 0.66 -41.49
CA THR A 2 -26.13 -0.48 -40.72
C THR A 2 -25.05 0.03 -39.75
N GLU A 3 -25.27 -0.12 -38.45
CA GLU A 3 -24.26 0.13 -37.44
C GLU A 3 -23.07 -0.81 -37.67
N GLN A 4 -21.92 -0.22 -38.02
CA GLN A 4 -20.65 -0.96 -38.04
C GLN A 4 -20.18 -1.14 -36.61
N THR A 5 -20.31 -2.35 -36.07
CA THR A 5 -19.67 -2.74 -34.81
C THR A 5 -18.15 -2.69 -35.03
N LYS A 6 -17.45 -1.73 -34.41
CA LYS A 6 -15.99 -1.71 -34.40
C LYS A 6 -15.50 -2.81 -33.46
N GLU A 7 -14.97 -3.89 -33.99
CA GLU A 7 -14.20 -4.85 -33.19
C GLU A 7 -12.87 -4.22 -32.77
N ILE A 8 -12.67 -4.08 -31.46
CA ILE A 8 -11.38 -3.68 -30.89
C ILE A 8 -10.62 -4.98 -30.58
N LYS A 9 -9.57 -5.26 -31.35
CA LYS A 9 -8.64 -6.33 -31.01
C LYS A 9 -7.70 -5.85 -29.91
N VAL A 10 -7.87 -6.41 -28.70
CA VAL A 10 -6.97 -6.17 -27.57
C VAL A 10 -5.97 -7.32 -27.50
N THR A 11 -4.68 -7.00 -27.58
CA THR A 11 -3.62 -7.97 -27.32
C THR A 11 -3.23 -7.85 -25.85
N VAL A 12 -3.52 -8.88 -25.06
CA VAL A 12 -3.11 -8.94 -23.66
C VAL A 12 -1.62 -9.30 -23.64
N ALA A 13 -0.75 -8.35 -23.31
CA ALA A 13 0.70 -8.53 -23.29
C ALA A 13 1.21 -9.30 -22.05
N GLY A 14 0.37 -9.47 -21.02
CA GLY A 14 0.66 -10.24 -19.83
C GLY A 14 -0.54 -10.20 -18.87
N ILE A 15 -0.76 -11.30 -18.19
CA ILE A 15 -1.66 -11.36 -17.03
C ILE A 15 -0.74 -11.51 -15.83
N GLN A 16 -0.58 -10.43 -15.04
CA GLN A 16 -0.08 -10.61 -13.69
C GLN A 16 -1.22 -11.20 -12.87
N ASN A 17 -1.01 -12.37 -12.29
CA ASN A 17 -1.87 -12.85 -11.24
C ASN A 17 -1.69 -11.88 -10.06
N LEU A 18 -2.57 -10.90 -9.96
CA LEU A 18 -2.89 -10.34 -8.67
C LEU A 18 -3.32 -11.55 -7.85
N SER A 19 -2.54 -11.89 -6.82
CA SER A 19 -2.88 -12.94 -5.89
C SER A 19 -4.39 -12.88 -5.67
N THR A 20 -5.10 -14.00 -5.85
CA THR A 20 -6.53 -14.12 -5.65
C THR A 20 -6.95 -13.90 -4.19
N ALA A 21 -6.03 -13.43 -3.35
CA ALA A 21 -6.31 -12.99 -2.02
C ALA A 21 -7.25 -11.78 -2.07
N THR A 22 -8.39 -11.93 -1.45
CA THR A 22 -9.30 -10.84 -1.10
C THR A 22 -8.47 -9.68 -0.53
N ALA A 23 -8.72 -8.47 -0.97
CA ALA A 23 -8.05 -7.30 -0.41
C ALA A 23 -8.20 -7.29 1.11
N SER A 24 -7.11 -7.15 1.84
CA SER A 24 -7.17 -6.95 3.28
C SER A 24 -7.77 -5.57 3.55
N TYR A 25 -8.64 -5.45 4.55
CA TYR A 25 -9.15 -4.14 4.96
C TYR A 25 -8.10 -3.40 5.76
N VAL A 26 -8.11 -2.07 5.64
CA VAL A 26 -7.31 -1.20 6.52
C VAL A 26 -7.89 -1.26 7.91
N LEU A 27 -7.05 -1.52 8.90
CA LEU A 27 -7.46 -1.67 10.29
C LEU A 27 -7.32 -0.34 11.05
N ASN A 28 -8.27 -0.08 11.94
CA ASN A 28 -8.13 0.98 12.94
C ASN A 28 -7.20 0.49 14.06
N SER A 29 -6.19 1.28 14.42
CA SER A 29 -5.21 0.90 15.44
C SER A 29 -4.63 2.12 16.13
N THR A 30 -4.71 2.18 17.44
CA THR A 30 -3.99 3.15 18.27
C THR A 30 -2.48 2.93 18.11
N GLY A 31 -1.68 3.99 17.99
CA GLY A 31 -0.26 3.86 17.69
C GLY A 31 -0.06 3.35 16.26
N ALA A 32 -0.73 3.96 15.30
CA ALA A 32 -0.67 3.59 13.88
C ALA A 32 0.75 3.63 13.31
N ASP A 33 1.62 4.44 13.88
CA ASP A 33 3.04 4.57 13.56
C ASP A 33 3.93 3.54 14.29
N ASP A 34 3.37 2.72 15.19
CA ASP A 34 4.10 1.64 15.83
C ASP A 34 4.26 0.46 14.86
N PHE A 35 5.50 0.24 14.41
CA PHE A 35 5.86 -0.83 13.47
C PHE A 35 6.44 -2.01 14.25
N GLU A 36 5.67 -3.08 14.32
CA GLU A 36 6.11 -4.28 15.01
C GLU A 36 7.20 -5.01 14.22
N ASN A 37 7.86 -5.86 14.80
CA ASN A 37 8.89 -6.88 14.63
C ASN A 37 9.74 -6.94 13.34
N ALA A 38 9.38 -6.35 12.21
CA ALA A 38 10.18 -6.42 11.00
C ALA A 38 10.07 -5.20 10.11
N THR A 39 11.13 -4.94 9.36
CA THR A 39 11.16 -3.90 8.33
C THR A 39 10.92 -4.50 6.96
N ILE A 40 10.21 -3.80 6.10
CA ILE A 40 10.24 -4.08 4.67
C ILE A 40 11.56 -3.57 4.09
N LYS A 41 11.97 -4.08 2.94
CA LYS A 41 13.12 -3.51 2.24
C LYS A 41 12.78 -2.13 1.69
N LYS A 42 11.61 -2.00 1.05
CA LYS A 42 11.05 -0.75 0.54
C LYS A 42 9.67 -0.91 -0.08
N ILE A 43 9.00 0.21 -0.32
CA ILE A 43 7.88 0.32 -1.24
C ILE A 43 8.40 0.64 -2.65
N GLY A 44 7.82 -0.03 -3.66
CA GLY A 44 8.18 0.12 -5.07
C GLY A 44 9.15 -0.95 -5.57
N PHE A 45 8.91 -1.44 -6.78
CA PHE A 45 9.83 -2.34 -7.47
C PHE A 45 10.89 -1.53 -8.22
N ALA A 46 11.94 -2.20 -8.70
CA ALA A 46 13.03 -1.52 -9.40
C ALA A 46 12.57 -0.70 -10.64
N SER A 47 11.49 -1.14 -11.30
CA SER A 47 10.86 -0.42 -12.42
C SER A 47 10.14 0.87 -12.02
N ASP A 48 9.82 1.04 -10.72
CA ASP A 48 8.94 2.11 -10.23
C ASP A 48 9.70 3.31 -9.68
N TYR A 49 11.03 3.23 -9.55
CA TYR A 49 11.85 4.29 -8.93
C TYR A 49 11.85 5.63 -9.67
N SER A 50 11.44 5.63 -10.93
CA SER A 50 11.25 6.88 -11.69
C SER A 50 9.90 7.54 -11.44
N ASN A 51 8.99 6.85 -10.76
CA ASN A 51 7.65 7.33 -10.47
C ASN A 51 7.58 7.96 -9.08
N SER A 52 6.99 9.13 -8.97
CA SER A 52 6.86 9.86 -7.70
C SER A 52 6.07 9.12 -6.61
N ASN A 53 5.25 8.15 -7.01
CA ASN A 53 4.42 7.32 -6.13
C ASN A 53 4.98 5.92 -5.88
N ASN A 54 6.20 5.63 -6.35
CA ASN A 54 6.85 4.32 -6.22
C ASN A 54 5.98 3.13 -6.63
N GLY A 55 5.15 3.29 -7.67
CA GLY A 55 4.26 2.24 -8.18
C GLY A 55 3.00 2.00 -7.34
N ILE A 56 2.77 2.77 -6.26
CA ILE A 56 1.49 2.75 -5.55
C ILE A 56 0.41 3.21 -6.52
N SER A 57 -0.68 2.47 -6.57
CA SER A 57 -1.79 2.72 -7.49
C SER A 57 -3.11 2.32 -6.87
N TYR A 58 -4.19 2.50 -7.62
CA TYR A 58 -5.52 2.08 -7.18
C TYR A 58 -6.09 1.04 -8.15
N TYR A 59 -6.74 0.03 -7.61
CA TYR A 59 -7.58 -0.85 -8.37
C TYR A 59 -8.94 -0.16 -8.67
N ASP A 60 -9.50 0.47 -7.65
CA ASP A 60 -10.70 1.30 -7.71
C ASP A 60 -10.64 2.39 -6.62
N LYS A 61 -11.74 3.13 -6.42
CA LYS A 61 -11.82 4.22 -5.42
C LYS A 61 -11.66 3.75 -3.97
N GLU A 62 -11.88 2.48 -3.69
CA GLU A 62 -11.88 1.90 -2.35
C GLU A 62 -10.76 0.88 -2.13
N THR A 63 -9.92 0.62 -3.16
CA THR A 63 -8.85 -0.37 -3.08
C THR A 63 -7.53 0.20 -3.55
N ILE A 64 -6.56 0.30 -2.64
CA ILE A 64 -5.19 0.70 -2.94
C ILE A 64 -4.27 -0.51 -3.14
N LEU A 65 -3.37 -0.42 -4.11
CA LEU A 65 -2.36 -1.42 -4.42
C LEU A 65 -0.98 -0.89 -4.03
N ILE A 66 -0.28 -1.59 -3.17
CA ILE A 66 1.05 -1.21 -2.69
C ILE A 66 2.05 -2.29 -3.13
N PRO A 67 3.04 -1.95 -3.97
CA PRO A 67 4.13 -2.84 -4.31
C PRO A 67 5.14 -2.86 -3.16
N VAL A 68 5.40 -4.03 -2.59
CA VAL A 68 6.29 -4.20 -1.44
C VAL A 68 7.44 -5.11 -1.81
N VAL A 69 8.66 -4.67 -1.52
CA VAL A 69 9.85 -5.52 -1.50
C VAL A 69 10.16 -5.84 -0.03
N PHE A 70 10.24 -7.12 0.28
CA PHE A 70 10.48 -7.61 1.64
C PHE A 70 11.55 -8.69 1.66
N LEU A 71 12.11 -8.93 2.82
CA LEU A 71 13.15 -9.92 3.03
C LEU A 71 12.53 -11.22 3.54
N TYR A 72 12.98 -12.36 3.04
CA TYR A 72 12.46 -13.65 3.48
C TYR A 72 13.53 -14.75 3.52
N ASN A 73 13.31 -15.75 4.35
CA ASN A 73 14.09 -17.00 4.37
C ASN A 73 13.37 -18.10 3.59
N SER A 74 12.08 -18.17 3.72
CA SER A 74 11.23 -19.19 3.10
C SER A 74 10.26 -18.54 2.12
N ALA A 75 10.03 -19.17 0.97
CA ALA A 75 9.00 -18.78 0.02
C ALA A 75 7.56 -19.00 0.55
N ASP A 76 7.41 -19.46 1.79
CA ASP A 76 6.11 -19.63 2.45
C ASP A 76 5.53 -18.27 2.82
N LEU A 77 4.65 -17.76 1.97
CA LEU A 77 3.98 -16.46 2.15
C LEU A 77 3.09 -16.41 3.40
N THR A 78 2.75 -17.54 4.01
CA THR A 78 1.96 -17.57 5.25
C THR A 78 2.72 -17.04 6.45
N LYS A 79 4.04 -16.94 6.35
CA LYS A 79 4.91 -16.37 7.38
C LYS A 79 5.02 -14.86 7.33
N HIS A 80 4.49 -14.22 6.27
CA HIS A 80 4.66 -12.81 5.99
C HIS A 80 3.31 -12.10 6.02
N HIS A 81 3.10 -11.28 7.04
CA HIS A 81 1.86 -10.54 7.23
C HIS A 81 2.09 -9.06 6.96
N PHE A 82 1.27 -8.51 6.08
CA PHE A 82 1.26 -7.08 5.76
C PHE A 82 -0.08 -6.51 6.19
N THR A 83 -0.05 -5.49 7.01
CA THR A 83 -1.24 -4.80 7.52
C THR A 83 -1.13 -3.33 7.19
N LEU A 84 -2.20 -2.73 6.71
CA LEU A 84 -2.31 -1.29 6.55
C LEU A 84 -3.23 -0.76 7.65
N VAL A 85 -2.80 0.25 8.37
CA VAL A 85 -3.55 0.79 9.52
C VAL A 85 -3.73 2.29 9.43
N TYR A 86 -4.76 2.80 10.07
CA TYR A 86 -4.98 4.21 10.38
C TYR A 86 -5.30 4.35 11.87
N ASP A 87 -5.11 5.53 12.43
CA ASP A 87 -5.44 5.82 13.82
C ASP A 87 -6.58 6.85 13.89
N GLU A 88 -7.76 6.35 14.25
CA GLU A 88 -8.95 7.20 14.41
C GLU A 88 -8.81 8.18 15.57
N SER A 89 -7.95 7.92 16.54
CA SER A 89 -7.71 8.81 17.67
C SER A 89 -6.86 10.02 17.31
N GLN A 90 -6.05 9.93 16.23
CA GLN A 90 -5.23 11.05 15.78
C GLN A 90 -6.04 12.02 14.92
N GLU A 91 -5.80 13.31 15.13
CA GLU A 91 -6.32 14.33 14.22
C GLU A 91 -5.55 14.32 12.90
N PRO A 92 -6.22 14.41 11.74
CA PRO A 92 -5.54 14.52 10.46
C PRO A 92 -4.55 15.68 10.45
N ALA A 93 -3.37 15.47 9.86
CA ALA A 93 -2.34 16.51 9.74
C ALA A 93 -2.83 17.73 8.91
N ASP A 94 -3.72 17.47 7.95
CA ASP A 94 -4.45 18.47 7.18
C ASP A 94 -5.79 17.92 6.69
N ASP A 95 -6.62 18.77 6.07
CA ASP A 95 -7.94 18.40 5.56
C ASP A 95 -7.91 17.82 4.13
N THR A 96 -6.73 17.51 3.61
CA THR A 96 -6.51 17.02 2.24
C THR A 96 -5.80 15.68 2.16
N THR A 97 -5.13 15.25 3.23
CA THR A 97 -4.28 14.06 3.25
C THR A 97 -4.82 13.00 4.20
N LEU A 98 -5.05 11.79 3.66
CA LEU A 98 -5.28 10.59 4.48
C LEU A 98 -3.95 9.88 4.72
N GLU A 99 -3.54 9.73 5.98
CA GLU A 99 -2.32 9.04 6.37
C GLU A 99 -2.61 7.60 6.77
N LEU A 100 -1.85 6.66 6.20
CA LEU A 100 -1.93 5.23 6.45
C LEU A 100 -0.52 4.69 6.73
N TYR A 101 -0.43 3.62 7.53
CA TYR A 101 0.83 3.05 7.99
C TYR A 101 0.91 1.58 7.60
N LEU A 102 1.89 1.25 6.74
CA LEU A 102 2.14 -0.13 6.33
C LEU A 102 3.02 -0.82 7.37
N ARG A 103 2.49 -1.87 8.01
CA ARG A 103 3.20 -2.73 8.96
C ARG A 103 3.57 -4.05 8.31
N TYR A 104 4.70 -4.58 8.70
CA TYR A 104 5.15 -5.89 8.27
C TYR A 104 5.58 -6.74 9.46
N GLU A 105 5.05 -7.94 9.51
CA GLU A 105 5.38 -8.96 10.49
C GLU A 105 5.85 -10.23 9.80
N THR A 106 6.84 -10.90 10.39
CA THR A 106 7.29 -12.19 9.90
C THR A 106 7.74 -13.11 11.05
N THR A 107 7.54 -14.40 10.86
CA THR A 107 8.10 -15.44 11.73
C THR A 107 9.44 -15.96 11.21
N ASP A 108 9.95 -15.46 10.09
CA ASP A 108 11.31 -15.76 9.65
C ASP A 108 12.34 -15.10 10.58
N THR A 109 13.37 -15.87 10.96
CA THR A 109 14.46 -15.42 11.83
C THR A 109 15.75 -15.12 11.06
N GLU A 110 15.80 -15.52 9.81
CA GLU A 110 16.95 -15.32 8.91
C GLU A 110 16.44 -14.81 7.55
N VAL A 111 17.33 -14.18 6.80
CA VAL A 111 17.05 -13.69 5.45
C VAL A 111 17.95 -14.39 4.45
N LYS A 112 17.38 -14.85 3.34
CA LYS A 112 18.09 -15.45 2.22
C LYS A 112 17.86 -14.77 0.89
N ALA A 113 16.73 -14.10 0.74
CA ALA A 113 16.33 -13.48 -0.53
C ALA A 113 15.36 -12.34 -0.35
N ASP A 114 15.13 -11.60 -1.44
CA ASP A 114 14.10 -10.57 -1.55
C ASP A 114 12.83 -11.15 -2.18
N GLY A 115 11.68 -10.84 -1.60
CA GLY A 115 10.36 -11.08 -2.18
C GLY A 115 9.77 -9.80 -2.74
N ASN A 116 9.01 -9.92 -3.82
CA ASN A 116 8.27 -8.84 -4.44
C ASN A 116 6.79 -9.21 -4.47
N ILE A 117 5.93 -8.35 -3.93
CA ILE A 117 4.50 -8.62 -3.88
C ILE A 117 3.70 -7.33 -4.06
N TYR A 118 2.58 -7.39 -4.78
CA TYR A 118 1.54 -6.38 -4.68
C TYR A 118 0.57 -6.76 -3.56
N LYS A 119 0.35 -5.85 -2.63
CA LYS A 119 -0.69 -6.01 -1.59
C LYS A 119 -1.84 -5.06 -1.91
N ALA A 120 -3.05 -5.61 -1.85
CA ALA A 120 -4.29 -4.86 -2.02
C ALA A 120 -4.93 -4.62 -0.65
N PHE A 121 -5.34 -3.39 -0.38
CA PHE A 121 -6.02 -3.01 0.85
C PHE A 121 -7.29 -2.23 0.54
N GLY A 122 -8.41 -2.65 1.15
CA GLY A 122 -9.66 -1.91 1.11
C GLY A 122 -9.59 -0.72 2.08
N ILE A 123 -9.79 0.50 1.58
CA ILE A 123 -9.63 1.76 2.32
C ILE A 123 -10.96 2.46 2.63
N GLU A 124 -12.10 1.82 2.38
CA GLU A 124 -13.43 2.40 2.53
C GLU A 124 -13.66 2.99 3.93
N GLU A 125 -13.30 2.24 4.98
CA GLU A 125 -13.50 2.66 6.36
C GLU A 125 -12.62 3.88 6.70
N ALA A 126 -11.35 3.85 6.32
CA ALA A 126 -10.44 4.97 6.52
C ALA A 126 -10.90 6.25 5.79
N LEU A 127 -11.45 6.11 4.58
CA LEU A 127 -12.07 7.22 3.85
C LEU A 127 -13.31 7.78 4.58
N SER A 128 -14.11 6.89 5.18
CA SER A 128 -15.28 7.29 5.96
C SER A 128 -14.90 8.07 7.22
N VAL A 129 -13.87 7.62 7.93
CA VAL A 129 -13.33 8.33 9.11
C VAL A 129 -12.73 9.67 8.70
N PHE A 130 -11.95 9.72 7.62
CA PHE A 130 -11.42 10.97 7.10
C PHE A 130 -12.52 11.99 6.80
N LYS A 131 -13.59 11.55 6.12
CA LYS A 131 -14.76 12.40 5.84
C LYS A 131 -15.43 12.91 7.12
N ALA A 132 -15.60 12.04 8.10
CA ALA A 132 -16.23 12.41 9.38
C ALA A 132 -15.40 13.47 10.13
N LYS A 133 -14.08 13.39 10.10
CA LYS A 133 -13.17 14.31 10.79
C LYS A 133 -12.98 15.63 10.08
N THR A 134 -12.81 15.61 8.77
CA THR A 134 -12.45 16.80 7.99
C THR A 134 -13.66 17.51 7.38
N GLY A 135 -14.81 16.85 7.28
CA GLY A 135 -15.97 17.33 6.53
C GLY A 135 -15.79 17.33 5.01
N LYS A 136 -14.65 16.84 4.49
CA LYS A 136 -14.40 16.69 3.06
C LYS A 136 -14.97 15.39 2.56
N SER A 137 -15.47 15.36 1.34
CA SER A 137 -16.02 14.13 0.73
C SER A 137 -14.96 13.05 0.50
N ALA A 138 -13.71 13.46 0.23
CA ALA A 138 -12.56 12.57 0.06
C ALA A 138 -11.24 13.37 0.24
N PRO A 139 -10.12 12.67 0.54
CA PRO A 139 -8.80 13.29 0.49
C PRO A 139 -8.41 13.63 -0.96
N THR A 140 -7.44 14.49 -1.17
CA THR A 140 -6.81 14.72 -2.48
C THR A 140 -5.60 13.84 -2.69
N LYS A 141 -5.03 13.31 -1.59
CA LYS A 141 -3.91 12.39 -1.60
C LYS A 141 -3.96 11.43 -0.43
N ILE A 142 -3.34 10.27 -0.64
CA ILE A 142 -3.07 9.30 0.42
C ILE A 142 -1.57 9.25 0.64
N LYS A 143 -1.15 9.29 1.90
CA LYS A 143 0.23 9.19 2.31
C LYS A 143 0.45 7.87 3.04
N ILE A 144 1.36 7.05 2.53
CA ILE A 144 1.71 5.75 3.11
C ILE A 144 3.03 5.89 3.84
N TRP A 145 3.02 5.64 5.13
CA TRP A 145 4.21 5.52 5.94
C TRP A 145 4.69 4.08 6.02
N ALA A 146 5.98 3.86 5.99
CA ALA A 146 6.57 2.53 6.09
C ALA A 146 7.91 2.54 6.84
N ASN A 147 8.15 1.49 7.62
CA ASN A 147 9.44 1.22 8.21
C ASN A 147 10.28 0.41 7.22
N GLU A 148 11.29 1.05 6.63
CA GLU A 148 12.15 0.47 5.61
C GLU A 148 13.56 0.18 6.13
N GLY A 149 14.20 -0.85 5.57
CA GLY A 149 15.60 -1.16 5.89
C GLY A 149 16.56 -0.04 5.47
N GLN A 150 17.56 0.24 6.28
CA GLN A 150 18.56 1.29 6.01
C GLN A 150 19.45 1.01 4.81
N LYS A 151 19.74 -0.27 4.55
CA LYS A 151 20.64 -0.68 3.47
C LYS A 151 19.91 -1.61 2.53
N ALA A 152 19.95 -1.26 1.24
CA ALA A 152 19.41 -2.10 0.19
C ALA A 152 19.98 -3.51 0.19
N ASP A 153 21.23 -3.68 0.66
CA ASP A 153 21.95 -4.94 0.74
C ASP A 153 21.92 -5.59 2.13
N SER A 154 21.20 -4.99 3.07
CA SER A 154 21.07 -5.55 4.41
C SER A 154 20.16 -6.76 4.39
N ASN A 155 20.66 -7.88 4.92
CA ASN A 155 19.90 -9.09 5.14
C ASN A 155 19.39 -9.18 6.59
N SER A 156 19.13 -8.05 7.22
CA SER A 156 18.60 -7.98 8.58
C SER A 156 17.16 -7.48 8.58
N LEU A 157 16.29 -8.22 9.20
CA LEU A 157 14.89 -7.86 9.42
C LEU A 157 14.73 -6.68 10.40
N GLU A 158 15.73 -6.46 11.25
CA GLU A 158 15.71 -5.44 12.31
C GLU A 158 16.39 -4.12 11.90
N ASN A 159 16.89 -4.03 10.68
CA ASN A 159 17.68 -2.88 10.25
C ASN A 159 16.76 -1.76 9.71
N ALA A 160 16.00 -1.16 10.58
CA ALA A 160 15.15 -0.01 10.26
C ALA A 160 15.95 1.25 9.94
N LYS A 161 15.40 2.13 9.14
CA LYS A 161 15.86 3.52 9.04
C LYS A 161 15.55 4.27 10.34
N ASP A 162 16.35 5.30 10.61
CA ASP A 162 16.13 6.16 11.79
C ASP A 162 14.76 6.89 11.73
N GLU A 163 14.25 7.11 10.51
CA GLU A 163 12.98 7.76 10.26
C GLU A 163 12.11 6.92 9.31
N LEU A 164 10.80 6.93 9.55
CA LEU A 164 9.83 6.34 8.64
C LEU A 164 9.94 6.97 7.26
N GLN A 165 9.79 6.16 6.25
CA GLN A 165 9.69 6.64 4.88
C GLN A 165 8.22 6.89 4.54
N SER A 166 7.95 7.89 3.73
CA SER A 166 6.59 8.19 3.31
C SER A 166 6.48 8.35 1.80
N TYR A 167 5.34 7.95 1.27
CA TYR A 167 5.03 7.97 -0.15
C TYR A 167 3.65 8.57 -0.36
N GLU A 168 3.55 9.55 -1.22
CA GLU A 168 2.29 10.20 -1.51
C GLU A 168 1.76 9.77 -2.88
N VAL A 169 0.47 9.47 -2.94
CA VAL A 169 -0.24 9.17 -4.18
C VAL A 169 -1.49 10.04 -4.28
N SER A 170 -1.68 10.68 -5.43
CA SER A 170 -2.87 11.50 -5.68
C SER A 170 -4.13 10.64 -5.66
N TYR A 171 -5.15 11.09 -4.94
CA TYR A 171 -6.48 10.47 -4.92
C TYR A 171 -7.43 11.34 -5.74
N SER A 172 -7.69 10.94 -6.98
CA SER A 172 -8.42 11.75 -7.97
C SER A 172 -9.77 11.16 -8.39
N PHE A 173 -10.33 10.26 -7.57
CA PHE A 173 -11.66 9.72 -7.83
C PHE A 173 -12.71 10.79 -7.56
N LYS A 174 -13.57 11.04 -8.57
CA LYS A 174 -14.73 11.90 -8.37
C LYS A 174 -15.68 11.18 -7.42
N THR A 175 -16.03 11.84 -6.33
CA THR A 175 -17.19 11.43 -5.55
C THR A 175 -18.41 11.71 -6.42
N ASP A 176 -19.14 10.66 -6.79
CA ASP A 176 -20.47 10.85 -7.35
C ASP A 176 -21.33 11.47 -6.24
N ASP A 177 -21.53 12.78 -6.32
CA ASP A 177 -22.51 13.46 -5.50
C ASP A 177 -23.88 12.90 -5.90
N LYS A 178 -24.43 12.02 -5.05
CA LYS A 178 -25.81 11.56 -5.14
C LYS A 178 -26.70 12.50 -4.37
#